data_82dbe5632537af2c968177481884bc63
#
_entry.id   82dbe5632537af2c968177481884bc63
#
_cell.length_a   1.000
_cell.length_b   1.000
_cell.length_c   1.000
_cell.angle_alpha   90.00
_cell.angle_beta   90.00
_cell.angle_gamma   90.00
#
_symmetry.space_group_name_H-M   'P 1'
#
loop_
_entity.id
_entity.type
_entity.pdbx_description
1 polymer ?
#
loop_
_entity_poly.entity_id
_entity_poly.type
_entity_poly.pdbx_seq_one_letter_code
_entity_poly.pdbx_strand_id
1 'polypeptide(L)'
;MTNPPSALQRPQDWWRDAVIYQVYPRSFADSDGDGLGDIPGLISRLDYLANLGVDAVWISPFYSSPLHDGGYDVADYRSIDARLGSMDDVDSLVAEAHARGMRVIMDIVPNHTSSEHAWFQEALNSEPGSQAWDRYMIREGKGTDREEPPNNWRSVFHGRGWSHMRDADGEPTGYWYLHLFDTTQPDLNWKNPEVHAEFRDILRFWFDRGIDGFRIDVSHGLVKEEGLPDFDHPEQFSGLPGFDEEHVANHENMFDADKAHAPYWDQDGVHDIYREWRAVADEYDPPRIFCGETWVPNPERLARYQRPDELHTSFNFSYLDAGWDADAMRTSIDDTIRNHATVGAPPTWVLSNHDVVRHRTRLAPLATDGTADLGRGLDRARAATLFTLALPGSMYIYQGEELGLPEVSDLADDARQDPAWHRSGGTDGKRDGCRVPIPWTPKLPSFGFSSSGAAWL
;
A
#
# COMPACT_ATOMS: atom_id res chain seq x y z
N MET A 1 26.41 21.41 16.21
CA MET A 1 25.83 20.09 16.24
C MET A 1 26.25 19.40 14.95
N THR A 2 26.94 18.29 15.01
CA THR A 2 27.24 17.50 13.80
C THR A 2 25.94 16.91 13.30
N ASN A 3 25.61 17.08 12.02
CA ASN A 3 24.47 16.37 11.41
C ASN A 3 24.63 14.87 11.64
N PRO A 4 23.57 14.14 11.95
CA PRO A 4 23.63 12.68 11.98
C PRO A 4 24.10 12.16 10.61
N PRO A 5 24.79 11.04 10.56
CA PRO A 5 25.19 10.43 9.28
C PRO A 5 23.95 10.12 8.45
N SER A 6 24.01 10.35 7.14
CA SER A 6 22.93 10.01 6.21
C SER A 6 22.70 8.49 6.18
N ALA A 7 21.54 8.05 5.65
CA ALA A 7 21.21 6.62 5.49
C ALA A 7 22.31 5.84 4.75
N LEU A 8 22.97 6.45 3.76
CA LEU A 8 24.10 5.83 3.06
C LEU A 8 25.36 5.64 3.92
N GLN A 9 25.51 6.42 5.01
CA GLN A 9 26.60 6.26 5.97
C GLN A 9 26.32 5.20 7.04
N ARG A 10 25.08 4.69 7.12
CA ARG A 10 24.63 3.60 7.99
C ARG A 10 24.12 2.45 7.13
N PRO A 11 24.96 1.72 6.38
CA PRO A 11 24.50 0.84 5.30
C PRO A 11 23.72 -0.39 5.76
N GLN A 12 23.93 -0.90 6.97
CA GLN A 12 23.34 -2.16 7.42
C GLN A 12 22.05 -2.00 8.23
N ASP A 13 21.91 -0.89 8.97
CA ASP A 13 20.82 -0.69 9.94
C ASP A 13 20.10 0.65 9.79
N TRP A 14 20.30 1.32 8.67
CA TRP A 14 19.77 2.65 8.37
C TRP A 14 18.24 2.75 8.57
N TRP A 15 17.54 1.66 8.28
CA TRP A 15 16.07 1.57 8.30
C TRP A 15 15.47 1.58 9.70
N ARG A 16 16.27 1.33 10.75
CA ARG A 16 15.77 1.15 12.12
C ARG A 16 15.24 2.43 12.75
N ASP A 17 15.73 3.58 12.32
CA ASP A 17 15.39 4.92 12.83
C ASP A 17 15.25 5.96 11.70
N ALA A 18 15.00 5.48 10.48
CA ALA A 18 14.88 6.31 9.30
C ALA A 18 13.57 7.10 9.27
N VAL A 19 13.64 8.29 8.68
CA VAL A 19 12.46 9.04 8.21
C VAL A 19 12.31 8.78 6.71
N ILE A 20 11.23 8.14 6.33
CA ILE A 20 10.94 7.75 4.94
C ILE A 20 9.77 8.60 4.42
N TYR A 21 9.96 9.24 3.27
CA TYR A 21 8.93 10.07 2.66
C TYR A 21 8.21 9.28 1.57
N GLN A 22 6.90 9.12 1.71
CA GLN A 22 6.07 8.47 0.70
C GLN A 22 5.71 9.45 -0.42
N VAL A 23 6.00 9.09 -1.64
CA VAL A 23 5.59 9.76 -2.88
C VAL A 23 4.51 8.94 -3.59
N TYR A 24 3.40 9.59 -3.90
CA TYR A 24 2.39 9.08 -4.83
C TYR A 24 2.68 9.73 -6.20
N PRO A 25 3.31 9.01 -7.15
CA PRO A 25 3.92 9.63 -8.34
C PRO A 25 2.96 10.52 -9.11
N ARG A 26 1.76 10.02 -9.38
CA ARG A 26 0.71 10.71 -10.15
C ARG A 26 0.36 12.12 -9.64
N SER A 27 0.62 12.38 -8.36
CA SER A 27 0.23 13.61 -7.66
C SER A 27 1.41 14.40 -7.10
N PHE A 28 2.65 14.01 -7.42
CA PHE A 28 3.81 14.66 -6.82
C PHE A 28 4.30 15.87 -7.64
N ALA A 29 4.70 15.66 -8.88
CA ALA A 29 5.09 16.73 -9.81
C ALA A 29 4.99 16.26 -11.25
N ASP A 30 4.42 17.08 -12.12
CA ASP A 30 4.26 16.84 -13.54
C ASP A 30 5.35 17.60 -14.29
N SER A 31 6.20 16.88 -15.03
CA SER A 31 7.35 17.47 -15.74
C SER A 31 7.04 17.88 -17.17
N ASP A 32 6.11 17.21 -17.84
CA ASP A 32 5.81 17.42 -19.27
C ASP A 32 4.54 18.24 -19.53
N GLY A 33 3.72 18.46 -18.51
CA GLY A 33 2.54 19.33 -18.56
C GLY A 33 1.27 18.61 -18.99
N ASP A 34 1.21 17.30 -18.97
CA ASP A 34 0.01 16.52 -19.31
C ASP A 34 -1.03 16.46 -18.18
N GLY A 35 -0.65 16.85 -16.97
CA GLY A 35 -1.50 16.87 -15.77
C GLY A 35 -1.34 15.65 -14.88
N LEU A 36 -0.48 14.70 -15.23
CA LEU A 36 -0.13 13.55 -14.44
C LEU A 36 1.29 13.70 -13.91
N GLY A 37 1.51 13.50 -12.62
CA GLY A 37 2.86 13.48 -12.06
C GLY A 37 3.66 12.28 -12.57
N ASP A 38 4.98 12.45 -12.71
CA ASP A 38 5.88 11.51 -13.35
C ASP A 38 7.23 11.38 -12.62
N ILE A 39 8.04 10.41 -13.02
CA ILE A 39 9.37 10.16 -12.43
C ILE A 39 10.33 11.32 -12.68
N PRO A 40 10.44 11.92 -13.88
CA PRO A 40 11.23 13.15 -14.08
C PRO A 40 10.80 14.31 -13.19
N GLY A 41 9.50 14.48 -12.96
CA GLY A 41 8.95 15.45 -12.02
C GLY A 41 9.41 15.17 -10.58
N LEU A 42 9.36 13.91 -10.15
CA LEU A 42 9.91 13.51 -8.84
C LEU A 42 11.41 13.83 -8.75
N ILE A 43 12.20 13.48 -9.76
CA ILE A 43 13.64 13.80 -9.80
C ILE A 43 13.88 15.30 -9.60
N SER A 44 13.06 16.16 -10.23
CA SER A 44 13.15 17.61 -10.10
C SER A 44 12.94 18.13 -8.68
N ARG A 45 12.38 17.33 -7.78
CA ARG A 45 12.06 17.67 -6.38
C ARG A 45 12.94 16.96 -5.34
N LEU A 46 13.91 16.17 -5.75
CA LEU A 46 14.80 15.45 -4.82
C LEU A 46 15.59 16.39 -3.90
N ASP A 47 15.97 17.59 -4.37
CA ASP A 47 16.63 18.58 -3.52
C ASP A 47 15.74 19.08 -2.38
N TYR A 48 14.42 19.19 -2.63
CA TYR A 48 13.45 19.52 -1.58
C TYR A 48 13.42 18.43 -0.51
N LEU A 49 13.33 17.16 -0.92
CA LEU A 49 13.30 16.01 0.00
C LEU A 49 14.60 15.88 0.79
N ALA A 50 15.74 16.05 0.14
CA ALA A 50 17.05 16.05 0.81
C ALA A 50 17.17 17.19 1.83
N ASN A 51 16.67 18.39 1.51
CA ASN A 51 16.66 19.53 2.44
C ASN A 51 15.64 19.36 3.58
N LEU A 52 14.56 18.62 3.35
CA LEU A 52 13.62 18.24 4.41
C LEU A 52 14.30 17.30 5.43
N GLY A 53 15.32 16.57 5.00
CA GLY A 53 16.14 15.72 5.86
C GLY A 53 15.65 14.28 5.96
N VAL A 54 14.93 13.78 4.94
CA VAL A 54 14.50 12.39 4.88
C VAL A 54 15.65 11.45 4.50
N ASP A 55 15.62 10.22 5.02
CA ASP A 55 16.65 9.21 4.78
C ASP A 55 16.35 8.36 3.53
N ALA A 56 15.07 8.24 3.17
CA ALA A 56 14.64 7.45 2.02
C ALA A 56 13.34 8.01 1.42
N VAL A 57 13.11 7.63 0.16
CA VAL A 57 11.85 7.88 -0.54
C VAL A 57 11.18 6.53 -0.81
N TRP A 58 9.94 6.36 -0.36
CA TRP A 58 9.07 5.28 -0.78
C TRP A 58 8.15 5.75 -1.89
N ILE A 59 8.13 5.05 -3.01
CA ILE A 59 7.37 5.42 -4.20
C ILE A 59 6.27 4.38 -4.40
N SER A 60 5.00 4.84 -4.41
CA SER A 60 3.83 4.00 -4.74
C SER A 60 3.96 3.47 -6.17
N PRO A 61 3.25 2.40 -6.58
CA PRO A 61 3.53 1.68 -7.80
C PRO A 61 3.58 2.56 -9.04
N PHE A 62 4.62 2.36 -9.84
CA PHE A 62 4.83 3.01 -11.13
C PHE A 62 5.10 2.01 -12.26
N TYR A 63 4.82 0.74 -12.01
CA TYR A 63 4.85 -0.33 -13.01
C TYR A 63 3.83 -0.09 -14.11
N SER A 64 4.00 -0.77 -15.26
CA SER A 64 2.95 -0.85 -16.28
C SER A 64 1.65 -1.33 -15.67
N SER A 65 0.59 -0.53 -15.81
CA SER A 65 -0.71 -0.76 -15.18
C SER A 65 -1.83 -0.10 -15.99
N PRO A 66 -3.02 -0.70 -16.09
CA PRO A 66 -4.21 -0.01 -16.59
C PRO A 66 -4.68 1.15 -15.69
N LEU A 67 -4.17 1.24 -14.46
CA LEU A 67 -4.54 2.21 -13.42
C LEU A 67 -6.00 2.10 -12.92
N HIS A 68 -6.58 0.92 -12.95
CA HIS A 68 -7.91 0.70 -12.35
C HIS A 68 -7.91 0.93 -10.85
N ASP A 69 -6.77 0.64 -10.17
CA ASP A 69 -6.57 0.92 -8.75
C ASP A 69 -5.26 1.72 -8.54
N GLY A 70 -5.11 2.81 -9.26
CA GLY A 70 -4.03 3.77 -9.03
C GLY A 70 -2.60 3.24 -9.22
N GLY A 71 -2.42 2.09 -9.88
CA GLY A 71 -1.14 1.42 -10.10
C GLY A 71 -0.98 0.11 -9.34
N TYR A 72 -1.88 -0.20 -8.40
CA TYR A 72 -1.86 -1.46 -7.65
C TYR A 72 -2.39 -2.66 -8.47
N ASP A 73 -2.91 -2.43 -9.67
CA ASP A 73 -3.24 -3.44 -10.68
C ASP A 73 -2.07 -3.58 -11.68
N VAL A 74 -1.01 -4.30 -11.27
CA VAL A 74 0.25 -4.42 -12.01
C VAL A 74 0.12 -5.37 -13.19
N ALA A 75 0.37 -4.86 -14.42
CA ALA A 75 0.36 -5.66 -15.64
C ALA A 75 1.73 -6.26 -16.00
N ASP A 76 2.82 -5.60 -15.61
CA ASP A 76 4.19 -6.09 -15.78
C ASP A 76 5.11 -5.49 -14.70
N TYR A 77 5.67 -6.36 -13.84
CA TYR A 77 6.56 -5.95 -12.74
C TYR A 77 7.96 -5.52 -13.19
N ARG A 78 8.33 -5.69 -14.46
CA ARG A 78 9.65 -5.34 -15.01
C ARG A 78 9.61 -4.23 -16.03
N SER A 79 8.46 -3.55 -16.16
CA SER A 79 8.30 -2.37 -17.02
C SER A 79 7.69 -1.21 -16.25
N ILE A 80 7.92 -0.01 -16.78
CA ILE A 80 7.40 1.24 -16.22
C ILE A 80 6.19 1.67 -17.04
N ASP A 81 5.18 2.20 -16.37
CA ASP A 81 4.06 2.81 -17.07
C ASP A 81 4.55 4.03 -17.89
N ALA A 82 4.31 3.99 -19.19
CA ALA A 82 4.81 5.01 -20.10
C ALA A 82 4.29 6.43 -19.83
N ARG A 83 3.19 6.55 -19.06
CA ARG A 83 2.66 7.83 -18.59
C ARG A 83 3.47 8.40 -17.42
N LEU A 84 4.19 7.54 -16.68
CA LEU A 84 4.96 7.92 -15.49
C LEU A 84 6.45 8.05 -15.80
N GLY A 85 6.93 7.54 -16.91
CA GLY A 85 8.33 7.61 -17.33
C GLY A 85 8.85 6.35 -18.00
N SER A 86 10.14 6.20 -17.98
CA SER A 86 10.88 5.08 -18.58
C SER A 86 11.78 4.38 -17.58
N MET A 87 12.38 3.26 -17.99
CA MET A 87 13.38 2.56 -17.19
C MET A 87 14.63 3.43 -16.96
N ASP A 88 15.04 4.22 -17.96
CA ASP A 88 16.18 5.14 -17.84
C ASP A 88 15.88 6.26 -16.81
N ASP A 89 14.61 6.69 -16.68
CA ASP A 89 14.22 7.64 -15.65
C ASP A 89 14.30 7.03 -14.26
N VAL A 90 13.93 5.76 -14.10
CA VAL A 90 14.09 5.06 -12.81
C VAL A 90 15.56 4.88 -12.45
N ASP A 91 16.42 4.47 -13.39
CA ASP A 91 17.86 4.37 -13.17
C ASP A 91 18.45 5.74 -12.77
N SER A 92 17.97 6.82 -13.39
CA SER A 92 18.33 8.20 -13.05
C SER A 92 17.85 8.60 -11.65
N LEU A 93 16.60 8.27 -11.30
CA LEU A 93 16.02 8.53 -9.99
C LEU A 93 16.84 7.89 -8.87
N VAL A 94 17.21 6.61 -9.03
CA VAL A 94 18.04 5.90 -8.06
C VAL A 94 19.41 6.57 -7.91
N ALA A 95 20.07 6.88 -9.01
CA ALA A 95 21.38 7.53 -9.00
C ALA A 95 21.33 8.92 -8.33
N GLU A 96 20.32 9.73 -8.65
CA GLU A 96 20.14 11.08 -8.13
C GLU A 96 19.73 11.11 -6.65
N ALA A 97 18.91 10.13 -6.21
CA ALA A 97 18.58 9.96 -4.79
C ALA A 97 19.82 9.56 -3.98
N HIS A 98 20.57 8.56 -4.47
CA HIS A 98 21.81 8.12 -3.83
C HIS A 98 22.88 9.23 -3.77
N ALA A 99 23.01 10.05 -4.81
CA ALA A 99 23.93 11.18 -4.83
C ALA A 99 23.60 12.22 -3.73
N ARG A 100 22.34 12.30 -3.29
CA ARG A 100 21.86 13.15 -2.20
C ARG A 100 21.85 12.46 -0.84
N GLY A 101 22.30 11.21 -0.75
CA GLY A 101 22.33 10.44 0.49
C GLY A 101 20.99 9.82 0.86
N MET A 102 20.01 9.80 -0.03
CA MET A 102 18.71 9.16 0.17
C MET A 102 18.66 7.77 -0.46
N ARG A 103 17.88 6.87 0.12
CA ARG A 103 17.60 5.55 -0.42
C ARG A 103 16.26 5.53 -1.14
N VAL A 104 16.06 4.51 -1.99
CA VAL A 104 14.84 4.34 -2.78
C VAL A 104 14.16 3.02 -2.41
N ILE A 105 12.91 3.12 -1.95
CA ILE A 105 12.03 2.00 -1.66
C ILE A 105 10.91 2.02 -2.71
N MET A 106 10.68 0.89 -3.37
CA MET A 106 9.55 0.70 -4.28
C MET A 106 8.40 -0.02 -3.58
N ASP A 107 7.23 0.10 -4.15
CA ASP A 107 6.10 -0.78 -3.81
C ASP A 107 6.21 -2.11 -4.56
N ILE A 108 5.78 -3.22 -3.96
CA ILE A 108 5.56 -4.49 -4.65
C ILE A 108 4.19 -5.04 -4.26
N VAL A 109 3.43 -5.48 -5.25
CA VAL A 109 2.03 -5.95 -5.09
C VAL A 109 1.98 -7.46 -5.31
N PRO A 110 2.19 -8.29 -4.28
CA PRO A 110 2.31 -9.73 -4.48
C PRO A 110 1.01 -10.52 -4.29
N ASN A 111 -0.06 -9.91 -3.76
CA ASN A 111 -1.31 -10.63 -3.55
C ASN A 111 -2.03 -10.95 -4.85
N HIS A 112 -1.98 -10.05 -5.82
CA HIS A 112 -2.71 -10.13 -7.09
C HIS A 112 -1.90 -9.50 -8.22
N THR A 113 -2.34 -9.68 -9.46
CA THR A 113 -1.86 -8.95 -10.63
C THR A 113 -3.00 -8.17 -11.26
N SER A 114 -2.70 -7.33 -12.26
CA SER A 114 -3.75 -6.85 -13.17
C SER A 114 -4.38 -8.02 -13.93
N SER A 115 -5.65 -7.88 -14.28
CA SER A 115 -6.29 -8.76 -15.27
C SER A 115 -5.61 -8.68 -16.65
N GLU A 116 -4.87 -7.62 -16.95
CA GLU A 116 -4.08 -7.47 -18.17
C GLU A 116 -2.68 -8.10 -18.09
N HIS A 117 -2.27 -8.63 -16.93
CA HIS A 117 -1.00 -9.33 -16.79
C HIS A 117 -0.95 -10.56 -17.72
N ALA A 118 0.19 -10.77 -18.35
CA ALA A 118 0.39 -11.84 -19.34
C ALA A 118 -0.02 -13.23 -18.81
N TRP A 119 0.24 -13.52 -17.54
CA TRP A 119 -0.13 -14.77 -16.90
C TRP A 119 -1.65 -14.95 -16.78
N PHE A 120 -2.39 -13.89 -16.46
CA PHE A 120 -3.84 -14.00 -16.37
C PHE A 120 -4.47 -14.11 -17.76
N GLN A 121 -3.93 -13.39 -18.73
CA GLN A 121 -4.34 -13.51 -20.13
C GLN A 121 -4.06 -14.93 -20.69
N GLU A 122 -2.93 -15.54 -20.32
CA GLU A 122 -2.65 -16.94 -20.64
C GLU A 122 -3.66 -17.88 -19.97
N ALA A 123 -3.98 -17.66 -18.69
CA ALA A 123 -4.97 -18.47 -17.96
C ALA A 123 -6.34 -18.39 -18.61
N LEU A 124 -6.81 -17.20 -19.02
CA LEU A 124 -8.10 -17.03 -19.71
C LEU A 124 -8.19 -17.80 -21.03
N ASN A 125 -7.06 -18.05 -21.71
CA ASN A 125 -6.97 -18.73 -22.98
C ASN A 125 -6.50 -20.19 -22.88
N SER A 126 -6.41 -20.74 -21.67
CA SER A 126 -5.92 -22.10 -21.38
C SER A 126 -7.02 -23.01 -20.90
N GLU A 127 -6.83 -24.32 -21.08
CA GLU A 127 -7.77 -25.32 -20.57
C GLU A 127 -7.84 -25.32 -19.03
N PRO A 128 -9.03 -25.62 -18.45
CA PRO A 128 -9.21 -25.75 -17.03
C PRO A 128 -8.21 -26.73 -16.38
N GLY A 129 -7.59 -26.31 -15.27
CA GLY A 129 -6.59 -27.10 -14.55
C GLY A 129 -5.20 -27.12 -15.18
N SER A 130 -4.95 -26.29 -16.19
CA SER A 130 -3.61 -26.07 -16.75
C SER A 130 -2.66 -25.42 -15.75
N GLN A 131 -1.35 -25.45 -16.03
CA GLN A 131 -0.34 -24.75 -15.24
C GLN A 131 -0.60 -23.23 -15.19
N ALA A 132 -1.09 -22.63 -16.27
CA ALA A 132 -1.45 -21.21 -16.30
C ALA A 132 -2.57 -20.88 -15.29
N TRP A 133 -3.56 -21.77 -15.17
CA TRP A 133 -4.63 -21.61 -14.19
C TRP A 133 -4.14 -21.73 -12.75
N ASP A 134 -3.18 -22.65 -12.50
CA ASP A 134 -2.67 -22.88 -11.15
C ASP A 134 -1.85 -21.72 -10.58
N ARG A 135 -1.47 -20.75 -11.40
CA ARG A 135 -0.86 -19.49 -10.92
C ARG A 135 -1.84 -18.59 -10.18
N TYR A 136 -3.14 -18.78 -10.36
CA TYR A 136 -4.20 -17.96 -9.78
C TYR A 136 -5.14 -18.77 -8.89
N MET A 137 -5.84 -18.07 -8.02
CA MET A 137 -6.88 -18.67 -7.19
C MET A 137 -8.15 -18.88 -8.03
N ILE A 138 -8.12 -19.87 -8.94
CA ILE A 138 -9.26 -20.27 -9.79
C ILE A 138 -9.85 -21.55 -9.25
N ARG A 139 -11.14 -21.59 -9.01
CA ARG A 139 -11.84 -22.75 -8.41
C ARG A 139 -13.18 -23.02 -9.12
N GLU A 140 -13.61 -24.26 -9.07
CA GLU A 140 -14.91 -24.69 -9.53
C GLU A 140 -16.02 -24.11 -8.65
N GLY A 141 -17.09 -23.61 -9.27
CA GLY A 141 -18.25 -23.09 -8.57
C GLY A 141 -19.08 -24.19 -7.88
N LYS A 142 -19.96 -23.78 -6.97
CA LYS A 142 -20.98 -24.63 -6.32
C LYS A 142 -22.29 -24.62 -7.13
N GLY A 143 -23.20 -25.52 -6.77
CA GLY A 143 -24.48 -25.70 -7.48
C GLY A 143 -24.39 -26.69 -8.61
N THR A 144 -25.54 -27.02 -9.20
CA THR A 144 -25.66 -28.06 -10.26
C THR A 144 -24.96 -27.62 -11.54
N ASP A 145 -25.10 -26.35 -11.87
CA ASP A 145 -24.52 -25.70 -13.07
C ASP A 145 -23.29 -24.84 -12.71
N ARG A 146 -22.74 -25.01 -11.50
CA ARG A 146 -21.59 -24.23 -10.96
C ARG A 146 -21.84 -22.71 -10.95
N GLU A 147 -23.08 -22.32 -10.81
CA GLU A 147 -23.57 -20.94 -10.86
C GLU A 147 -23.28 -20.13 -9.59
N GLU A 148 -22.89 -20.79 -8.50
CA GLU A 148 -22.53 -20.15 -7.23
C GLU A 148 -21.02 -20.13 -7.03
N PRO A 149 -20.47 -19.08 -6.38
CA PRO A 149 -19.04 -19.00 -6.11
C PRO A 149 -18.56 -20.10 -5.14
N PRO A 150 -17.25 -20.40 -5.10
CA PRO A 150 -16.67 -21.43 -4.23
C PRO A 150 -16.96 -21.24 -2.75
N ASN A 151 -17.07 -20.00 -2.30
CA ASN A 151 -17.41 -19.63 -0.91
C ASN A 151 -18.05 -18.23 -0.85
N ASN A 152 -18.34 -17.76 0.36
CA ASN A 152 -19.06 -16.49 0.60
C ASN A 152 -18.14 -15.27 0.76
N TRP A 153 -16.86 -15.36 0.41
CA TRP A 153 -15.90 -14.26 0.62
C TRP A 153 -16.28 -13.01 -0.16
N ARG A 154 -16.01 -11.87 0.47
CA ARG A 154 -16.33 -10.55 -0.08
C ARG A 154 -15.05 -9.82 -0.48
N SER A 155 -15.19 -8.95 -1.45
CA SER A 155 -14.13 -8.01 -1.82
C SER A 155 -14.03 -6.88 -0.79
N VAL A 156 -12.81 -6.43 -0.51
CA VAL A 156 -12.53 -5.21 0.27
C VAL A 156 -13.16 -3.98 -0.38
N PHE A 157 -13.28 -3.97 -1.71
CA PHE A 157 -13.94 -2.91 -2.47
C PHE A 157 -15.44 -3.16 -2.69
N HIS A 158 -16.09 -3.87 -1.76
CA HIS A 158 -17.50 -4.26 -1.81
C HIS A 158 -17.84 -5.35 -2.84
N GLY A 159 -18.99 -5.96 -2.65
CA GLY A 159 -19.48 -7.01 -3.51
C GLY A 159 -18.85 -8.37 -3.22
N ARG A 160 -18.99 -9.31 -4.16
CA ARG A 160 -18.42 -10.66 -4.06
C ARG A 160 -16.91 -10.61 -4.28
N GLY A 161 -16.16 -11.47 -3.59
CA GLY A 161 -14.73 -11.69 -3.82
C GLY A 161 -14.42 -12.64 -4.98
N TRP A 162 -15.43 -13.15 -5.69
CA TRP A 162 -15.28 -14.08 -6.79
C TRP A 162 -16.02 -13.61 -8.03
N SER A 163 -15.40 -13.79 -9.19
CA SER A 163 -15.98 -13.53 -10.51
C SER A 163 -15.88 -14.75 -11.42
N HIS A 164 -16.90 -14.93 -12.27
CA HIS A 164 -16.91 -16.00 -13.26
C HIS A 164 -15.76 -15.88 -14.26
N MET A 165 -15.07 -16.99 -14.50
CA MET A 165 -14.32 -17.17 -15.73
C MET A 165 -15.30 -17.32 -16.89
N ARG A 166 -15.03 -16.59 -17.97
CA ARG A 166 -15.85 -16.63 -19.18
C ARG A 166 -15.05 -17.18 -20.35
N ASP A 167 -15.70 -17.92 -21.22
CA ASP A 167 -15.11 -18.39 -22.47
C ASP A 167 -15.04 -17.28 -23.55
N ALA A 168 -14.55 -17.63 -24.73
CA ALA A 168 -14.40 -16.70 -25.85
C ALA A 168 -15.74 -16.13 -26.36
N ASP A 169 -16.85 -16.82 -26.12
CA ASP A 169 -18.21 -16.39 -26.47
C ASP A 169 -18.85 -15.54 -25.37
N GLY A 170 -18.16 -15.38 -24.24
CA GLY A 170 -18.61 -14.64 -23.05
C GLY A 170 -19.51 -15.43 -22.11
N GLU A 171 -19.66 -16.75 -22.33
CA GLU A 171 -20.48 -17.60 -21.49
C GLU A 171 -19.72 -18.05 -20.23
N PRO A 172 -20.40 -18.22 -19.07
CA PRO A 172 -19.78 -18.71 -17.85
C PRO A 172 -19.24 -20.14 -18.02
N THR A 173 -17.99 -20.35 -17.62
CA THR A 173 -17.33 -21.67 -17.71
C THR A 173 -17.65 -22.59 -16.52
N GLY A 174 -18.32 -22.08 -15.48
CA GLY A 174 -18.52 -22.78 -14.22
C GLY A 174 -17.30 -22.68 -13.28
N TYR A 175 -16.27 -21.97 -13.66
CA TYR A 175 -15.11 -21.66 -12.82
C TYR A 175 -15.11 -20.19 -12.43
N TRP A 176 -14.47 -19.88 -11.28
CA TRP A 176 -14.43 -18.57 -10.67
C TRP A 176 -13.00 -18.25 -10.27
N TYR A 177 -12.58 -17.02 -10.51
CA TYR A 177 -11.32 -16.50 -9.95
C TYR A 177 -11.60 -15.61 -8.73
N LEU A 178 -10.72 -15.74 -7.74
CA LEU A 178 -10.74 -14.89 -6.55
C LEU A 178 -10.17 -13.50 -6.89
N HIS A 179 -10.80 -12.47 -6.35
CA HIS A 179 -10.26 -11.10 -6.30
C HIS A 179 -10.69 -10.47 -4.97
N LEU A 180 -9.78 -10.45 -4.00
CA LEU A 180 -10.08 -9.81 -2.71
C LEU A 180 -10.21 -8.28 -2.83
N PHE A 181 -9.72 -7.71 -3.93
CA PHE A 181 -9.85 -6.29 -4.30
C PHE A 181 -10.76 -6.12 -5.52
N ASP A 182 -10.36 -5.35 -6.52
CA ASP A 182 -11.22 -5.16 -7.68
C ASP A 182 -11.30 -6.42 -8.57
N THR A 183 -12.35 -6.50 -9.37
CA THR A 183 -12.53 -7.58 -10.36
C THR A 183 -11.39 -7.64 -11.38
N THR A 184 -10.66 -6.55 -11.55
CA THR A 184 -9.48 -6.46 -12.42
C THR A 184 -8.19 -6.88 -11.74
N GLN A 185 -8.25 -7.35 -10.48
CA GLN A 185 -7.10 -7.73 -9.66
C GLN A 185 -7.18 -9.19 -9.21
N PRO A 186 -7.01 -10.20 -10.12
CA PRO A 186 -7.08 -11.62 -9.77
C PRO A 186 -5.98 -12.02 -8.79
N ASP A 187 -6.36 -12.70 -7.69
CA ASP A 187 -5.47 -13.17 -6.64
C ASP A 187 -4.56 -14.31 -7.13
N LEU A 188 -3.27 -14.19 -6.82
CA LEU A 188 -2.26 -15.21 -7.10
C LEU A 188 -2.38 -16.42 -6.17
N ASN A 189 -2.00 -17.59 -6.65
CA ASN A 189 -1.92 -18.81 -5.88
C ASN A 189 -0.51 -19.03 -5.32
N TRP A 190 -0.25 -18.57 -4.12
CA TRP A 190 1.04 -18.72 -3.45
C TRP A 190 1.38 -20.16 -3.00
N LYS A 191 0.52 -21.16 -3.28
CA LYS A 191 0.91 -22.57 -3.21
C LYS A 191 1.67 -23.04 -4.45
N ASN A 192 1.65 -22.26 -5.54
CA ASN A 192 2.34 -22.57 -6.77
C ASN A 192 3.82 -22.13 -6.71
N PRO A 193 4.79 -23.06 -6.86
CA PRO A 193 6.22 -22.73 -6.79
C PRO A 193 6.69 -21.78 -7.91
N GLU A 194 5.98 -21.71 -9.04
CA GLU A 194 6.28 -20.77 -10.12
C GLU A 194 6.05 -19.32 -9.66
N VAL A 195 4.99 -19.06 -8.89
CA VAL A 195 4.72 -17.75 -8.29
C VAL A 195 5.86 -17.35 -7.34
N HIS A 196 6.31 -18.25 -6.48
CA HIS A 196 7.47 -18.02 -5.61
C HIS A 196 8.74 -17.68 -6.39
N ALA A 197 9.03 -18.46 -7.46
CA ALA A 197 10.22 -18.24 -8.27
C ALA A 197 10.18 -16.88 -8.97
N GLU A 198 9.04 -16.54 -9.57
CA GLU A 198 8.87 -15.28 -10.29
C GLU A 198 9.06 -14.06 -9.38
N PHE A 199 8.47 -14.06 -8.19
CA PHE A 199 8.65 -12.94 -7.28
C PHE A 199 10.09 -12.82 -6.75
N ARG A 200 10.80 -13.92 -6.51
CA ARG A 200 12.25 -13.85 -6.21
C ARG A 200 13.04 -13.22 -7.35
N ASP A 201 12.70 -13.54 -8.60
CA ASP A 201 13.37 -12.97 -9.77
C ASP A 201 13.00 -11.50 -10.01
N ILE A 202 11.75 -11.08 -9.70
CA ILE A 202 11.33 -9.68 -9.68
C ILE A 202 12.14 -8.89 -8.64
N LEU A 203 12.30 -9.43 -7.43
CA LEU A 203 13.10 -8.78 -6.38
C LEU A 203 14.55 -8.55 -6.84
N ARG A 204 15.21 -9.59 -7.38
CA ARG A 204 16.57 -9.45 -7.90
C ARG A 204 16.68 -8.46 -9.04
N PHE A 205 15.73 -8.47 -9.98
CA PHE A 205 15.72 -7.53 -11.10
C PHE A 205 15.80 -6.07 -10.63
N TRP A 206 15.07 -5.70 -9.59
CA TRP A 206 15.07 -4.35 -9.05
C TRP A 206 16.25 -4.07 -8.11
N PHE A 207 16.66 -5.04 -7.31
CA PHE A 207 17.82 -4.89 -6.46
C PHE A 207 19.11 -4.72 -7.27
N ASP A 208 19.23 -5.43 -8.40
CA ASP A 208 20.37 -5.28 -9.34
C ASP A 208 20.40 -3.87 -9.97
N ARG A 209 19.27 -3.19 -10.06
CA ARG A 209 19.15 -1.80 -10.52
C ARG A 209 19.41 -0.76 -9.41
N GLY A 210 19.68 -1.21 -8.19
CA GLY A 210 20.05 -0.33 -7.09
C GLY A 210 18.90 0.09 -6.18
N ILE A 211 17.68 -0.47 -6.32
CA ILE A 211 16.60 -0.27 -5.37
C ILE A 211 17.04 -0.79 -3.99
N ASP A 212 16.80 -0.02 -2.94
CA ASP A 212 17.26 -0.32 -1.58
C ASP A 212 16.29 -1.16 -0.76
N GLY A 213 15.04 -1.26 -1.20
CA GLY A 213 14.04 -2.06 -0.51
C GLY A 213 12.66 -2.00 -1.16
N PHE A 214 11.74 -2.77 -0.59
CA PHE A 214 10.34 -2.78 -1.00
C PHE A 214 9.39 -2.55 0.16
N ARG A 215 8.35 -1.77 -0.08
CA ARG A 215 7.10 -1.82 0.70
C ARG A 215 6.23 -2.91 0.07
N ILE A 216 5.76 -3.84 0.89
CA ILE A 216 4.97 -4.99 0.43
C ILE A 216 3.50 -4.71 0.66
N ASP A 217 2.77 -4.59 -0.43
CA ASP A 217 1.33 -4.41 -0.45
C ASP A 217 0.61 -5.65 0.08
N VAL A 218 -0.44 -5.46 0.90
CA VAL A 218 -1.27 -6.54 1.44
C VAL A 218 -0.44 -7.72 1.97
N SER A 219 0.62 -7.45 2.71
CA SER A 219 1.61 -8.47 3.11
C SER A 219 1.02 -9.65 3.90
N HIS A 220 -0.14 -9.49 4.52
CA HIS A 220 -0.85 -10.51 5.30
C HIS A 220 -1.83 -11.35 4.47
N GLY A 221 -2.00 -11.04 3.18
CA GLY A 221 -3.03 -11.61 2.32
C GLY A 221 -2.57 -12.73 1.39
N LEU A 222 -1.28 -13.05 1.29
CA LEU A 222 -0.74 -13.91 0.23
C LEU A 222 -1.24 -15.36 0.33
N VAL A 223 -1.38 -15.88 1.54
CA VAL A 223 -1.80 -17.27 1.78
C VAL A 223 -3.25 -17.30 2.25
N LYS A 224 -4.04 -18.20 1.65
CA LYS A 224 -5.43 -18.44 2.01
C LYS A 224 -5.55 -19.78 2.77
N GLU A 225 -6.48 -19.85 3.71
CA GLU A 225 -6.76 -21.08 4.48
C GLU A 225 -7.06 -22.26 3.56
N GLU A 226 -6.58 -23.45 3.95
CA GLU A 226 -6.79 -24.66 3.17
C GLU A 226 -8.28 -25.04 3.14
N GLY A 227 -8.75 -25.47 1.94
CA GLY A 227 -10.14 -25.79 1.74
C GLY A 227 -11.04 -24.58 1.48
N LEU A 228 -10.54 -23.37 1.63
CA LEU A 228 -11.26 -22.11 1.36
C LEU A 228 -12.65 -22.09 2.04
N PRO A 229 -12.73 -22.23 3.37
CA PRO A 229 -13.99 -22.34 4.09
C PRO A 229 -14.84 -21.07 3.92
N ASP A 230 -16.15 -21.20 4.07
CA ASP A 230 -17.03 -20.05 4.24
C ASP A 230 -16.61 -19.28 5.49
N PHE A 231 -16.78 -17.97 5.48
CA PHE A 231 -16.48 -17.09 6.60
C PHE A 231 -17.80 -16.66 7.29
N ASP A 232 -17.84 -16.72 8.62
CA ASP A 232 -19.06 -16.46 9.39
C ASP A 232 -19.52 -15.01 9.32
N HIS A 233 -18.58 -14.07 9.09
CA HIS A 233 -18.81 -12.62 9.10
C HIS A 233 -18.23 -11.92 7.87
N PRO A 234 -18.62 -12.31 6.63
CA PRO A 234 -18.00 -11.79 5.40
C PRO A 234 -18.14 -10.27 5.22
N GLU A 235 -19.18 -9.65 5.76
CA GLU A 235 -19.40 -8.20 5.70
C GLU A 235 -18.47 -7.38 6.58
N GLN A 236 -17.84 -7.95 7.58
CA GLN A 236 -16.92 -7.24 8.48
C GLN A 236 -15.64 -6.76 7.79
N PHE A 237 -15.31 -7.35 6.65
CA PHE A 237 -14.13 -7.03 5.84
C PHE A 237 -14.50 -6.50 4.45
N SER A 238 -15.76 -6.08 4.28
CA SER A 238 -16.22 -5.41 3.08
C SER A 238 -16.16 -3.90 3.31
N GLY A 239 -15.37 -3.21 2.53
CA GLY A 239 -15.06 -1.80 2.72
C GLY A 239 -13.63 -1.57 3.22
N LEU A 240 -13.08 -0.41 2.86
CA LEU A 240 -11.74 -0.03 3.27
C LEU A 240 -11.74 0.50 4.71
N PRO A 241 -10.75 0.11 5.51
CA PRO A 241 -10.63 0.60 6.88
C PRO A 241 -10.39 2.12 6.93
N GLY A 242 -11.10 2.79 7.85
CA GLY A 242 -10.85 4.20 8.17
C GLY A 242 -11.43 5.22 7.19
N PHE A 243 -12.32 4.82 6.28
CA PHE A 243 -12.87 5.71 5.24
C PHE A 243 -14.29 6.19 5.48
N ASP A 244 -15.06 5.56 6.35
CA ASP A 244 -16.40 6.06 6.62
C ASP A 244 -16.39 7.00 7.85
N GLU A 245 -17.14 8.10 7.74
CA GLU A 245 -17.27 9.10 8.80
C GLU A 245 -17.92 8.49 10.07
N GLU A 246 -18.68 7.41 9.92
CA GLU A 246 -19.36 6.72 11.00
C GLU A 246 -18.39 5.84 11.80
N HIS A 247 -17.42 5.18 11.15
CA HIS A 247 -16.33 4.44 11.79
C HIS A 247 -15.34 5.39 12.50
N VAL A 248 -15.03 6.54 11.90
CA VAL A 248 -14.22 7.59 12.55
C VAL A 248 -14.94 8.17 13.77
N ALA A 249 -16.28 8.30 13.72
CA ALA A 249 -17.07 8.84 14.81
C ALA A 249 -17.32 7.83 15.95
N ASN A 250 -17.41 6.54 15.64
CA ASN A 250 -17.79 5.51 16.59
C ASN A 250 -16.62 4.79 17.23
N HIS A 251 -15.34 5.03 16.79
CA HIS A 251 -14.16 4.32 17.26
C HIS A 251 -14.34 2.78 17.25
N GLU A 252 -15.17 2.26 16.35
CA GLU A 252 -15.29 0.82 16.16
C GLU A 252 -13.99 0.33 15.53
N ASN A 253 -13.07 -0.10 16.40
CA ASN A 253 -11.76 -0.58 16.04
C ASN A 253 -11.89 -1.76 15.08
N MET A 254 -11.49 -1.56 13.83
CA MET A 254 -11.15 -2.65 12.92
C MET A 254 -10.11 -3.60 13.50
N PHE A 255 -9.38 -3.14 14.50
CA PHE A 255 -8.33 -3.83 15.25
C PHE A 255 -8.85 -4.48 16.55
N ASP A 256 -10.13 -4.85 16.60
CA ASP A 256 -10.62 -5.68 17.70
C ASP A 256 -9.95 -7.07 17.61
N ALA A 257 -9.05 -7.36 18.54
CA ALA A 257 -8.32 -8.62 18.59
C ALA A 257 -9.26 -9.84 18.76
N ASP A 258 -10.50 -9.59 19.19
CA ASP A 258 -11.55 -10.60 19.35
C ASP A 258 -12.39 -10.79 18.05
N LYS A 259 -12.17 -9.99 17.00
CA LYS A 259 -12.81 -10.22 15.70
C LYS A 259 -12.28 -11.51 15.07
N ALA A 260 -13.20 -12.29 14.53
CA ALA A 260 -12.90 -13.57 13.94
C ALA A 260 -11.78 -13.46 12.87
N HIS A 261 -10.82 -14.35 12.95
CA HIS A 261 -9.73 -14.45 11.99
C HIS A 261 -10.30 -14.84 10.62
N ALA A 262 -10.18 -13.94 9.66
CA ALA A 262 -10.69 -14.22 8.30
C ALA A 262 -9.79 -15.25 7.60
N PRO A 263 -10.38 -16.24 6.91
CA PRO A 263 -9.62 -17.35 6.30
C PRO A 263 -8.71 -16.93 5.15
N TYR A 264 -8.77 -15.69 4.72
CA TYR A 264 -7.94 -15.13 3.65
C TYR A 264 -6.90 -14.12 4.14
N TRP A 265 -6.80 -13.87 5.46
CA TRP A 265 -5.80 -12.99 6.06
C TRP A 265 -4.94 -13.73 7.08
N ASP A 266 -3.68 -13.31 7.22
CA ASP A 266 -2.75 -13.66 8.30
C ASP A 266 -2.59 -15.18 8.54
N GLN A 267 -2.52 -15.96 7.47
CA GLN A 267 -2.24 -17.39 7.53
C GLN A 267 -0.75 -17.65 7.79
N ASP A 268 -0.42 -18.61 8.65
CA ASP A 268 0.97 -18.90 9.06
C ASP A 268 1.92 -19.25 7.88
N GLY A 269 1.39 -19.74 6.77
CA GLY A 269 2.17 -20.04 5.57
C GLY A 269 2.83 -18.83 4.91
N VAL A 270 2.36 -17.59 5.21
CA VAL A 270 2.96 -16.38 4.67
C VAL A 270 4.40 -16.16 5.14
N HIS A 271 4.71 -16.63 6.34
CA HIS A 271 6.03 -16.49 6.93
C HIS A 271 7.13 -17.22 6.15
N ASP A 272 6.81 -18.35 5.48
CA ASP A 272 7.76 -19.07 4.64
C ASP A 272 8.13 -18.25 3.40
N ILE A 273 7.17 -17.53 2.82
CA ILE A 273 7.39 -16.62 1.68
C ILE A 273 8.37 -15.52 2.09
N TYR A 274 8.19 -14.91 3.27
CA TYR A 274 9.07 -13.82 3.70
C TYR A 274 10.47 -14.28 4.08
N ARG A 275 10.64 -15.53 4.55
CA ARG A 275 11.99 -16.12 4.71
C ARG A 275 12.70 -16.30 3.38
N GLU A 276 11.97 -16.75 2.34
CA GLU A 276 12.55 -16.83 0.99
C GLU A 276 12.96 -15.45 0.47
N TRP A 277 12.11 -14.43 0.65
CA TRP A 277 12.41 -13.08 0.21
C TRP A 277 13.55 -12.46 1.02
N ARG A 278 13.60 -12.71 2.32
CA ARG A 278 14.70 -12.25 3.17
C ARG A 278 16.03 -12.85 2.73
N ALA A 279 16.06 -14.12 2.38
CA ALA A 279 17.26 -14.75 1.83
C ALA A 279 17.72 -14.05 0.54
N VAL A 280 16.81 -13.63 -0.34
CA VAL A 280 17.17 -12.83 -1.53
C VAL A 280 17.72 -11.46 -1.14
N ALA A 281 17.09 -10.76 -0.19
CA ALA A 281 17.56 -9.44 0.25
C ALA A 281 18.98 -9.49 0.86
N ASP A 282 19.29 -10.57 1.58
CA ASP A 282 20.58 -10.80 2.23
C ASP A 282 21.69 -11.22 1.23
N GLU A 283 21.37 -11.48 -0.06
CA GLU A 283 22.37 -11.68 -1.13
C GLU A 283 23.13 -10.37 -1.45
N TYR A 284 22.61 -9.21 -1.04
CA TYR A 284 23.13 -7.89 -1.38
C TYR A 284 23.91 -7.25 -0.23
N ASP A 285 24.91 -6.42 -0.56
CA ASP A 285 25.69 -5.64 0.40
C ASP A 285 25.68 -4.14 -0.01
N PRO A 286 25.05 -3.25 0.77
CA PRO A 286 24.29 -3.53 2.01
C PRO A 286 23.02 -4.35 1.76
N PRO A 287 22.53 -5.08 2.76
CA PRO A 287 21.28 -5.83 2.65
C PRO A 287 20.11 -4.94 2.24
N ARG A 288 19.22 -5.47 1.42
CA ARG A 288 17.98 -4.79 1.00
C ARG A 288 16.92 -4.96 2.08
N ILE A 289 15.96 -4.04 2.14
CA ILE A 289 14.95 -4.06 3.21
C ILE A 289 13.55 -4.33 2.69
N PHE A 290 12.70 -4.82 3.60
CA PHE A 290 11.27 -4.98 3.39
C PHE A 290 10.49 -4.27 4.50
N CYS A 291 9.47 -3.51 4.12
CA CYS A 291 8.45 -2.95 5.01
C CYS A 291 7.09 -3.53 4.63
N GLY A 292 6.42 -4.23 5.53
CA GLY A 292 5.10 -4.81 5.27
C GLY A 292 3.98 -3.82 5.48
N GLU A 293 3.02 -3.79 4.56
CA GLU A 293 1.69 -3.32 4.88
C GLU A 293 0.91 -4.48 5.48
N THR A 294 0.87 -4.54 6.81
CA THR A 294 0.35 -5.69 7.55
C THR A 294 -0.80 -5.28 8.44
N TRP A 295 -2.03 -5.46 7.95
CA TRP A 295 -3.24 -5.18 8.71
C TRP A 295 -3.58 -6.38 9.62
N VAL A 296 -2.78 -6.57 10.67
CA VAL A 296 -2.94 -7.64 11.65
C VAL A 296 -3.20 -7.02 13.02
N PRO A 297 -4.44 -7.15 13.56
CA PRO A 297 -4.83 -6.50 14.81
C PRO A 297 -4.06 -7.00 16.02
N ASN A 298 -3.70 -8.29 16.05
CA ASN A 298 -2.98 -8.89 17.16
C ASN A 298 -1.50 -8.49 17.15
N PRO A 299 -1.00 -7.75 18.15
CA PRO A 299 0.37 -7.22 18.14
C PRO A 299 1.45 -8.30 18.25
N GLU A 300 1.15 -9.47 18.84
CA GLU A 300 2.09 -10.60 18.87
C GLU A 300 2.21 -11.23 17.48
N ARG A 301 1.10 -11.36 16.74
CA ARG A 301 1.12 -11.86 15.36
C ARG A 301 1.79 -10.87 14.43
N LEU A 302 1.52 -9.58 14.57
CA LEU A 302 2.19 -8.52 13.79
C LEU A 302 3.72 -8.59 13.99
N ALA A 303 4.19 -8.78 15.21
CA ALA A 303 5.62 -8.90 15.49
C ALA A 303 6.26 -10.11 14.80
N ARG A 304 5.52 -11.20 14.53
CA ARG A 304 6.06 -12.39 13.86
C ARG A 304 6.53 -12.11 12.44
N TYR A 305 5.90 -11.16 11.73
CA TYR A 305 6.33 -10.75 10.38
C TYR A 305 7.71 -10.11 10.36
N GLN A 306 8.20 -9.66 11.52
CA GLN A 306 9.46 -8.95 11.67
C GLN A 306 10.52 -9.79 12.41
N ARG A 307 10.41 -11.12 12.40
CA ARG A 307 11.46 -12.00 12.89
C ARG A 307 12.76 -11.76 12.13
N PRO A 308 13.94 -12.04 12.71
CA PRO A 308 15.23 -11.69 12.08
C PRO A 308 15.46 -12.27 10.69
N ASP A 309 14.74 -13.33 10.33
CA ASP A 309 14.78 -14.03 9.04
C ASP A 309 13.58 -13.68 8.12
N GLU A 310 12.77 -12.67 8.47
CA GLU A 310 11.58 -12.24 7.72
C GLU A 310 11.66 -10.74 7.35
N LEU A 311 10.54 -10.00 7.42
CA LEU A 311 10.53 -8.57 7.09
C LEU A 311 11.36 -7.77 8.08
N HIS A 312 11.89 -6.63 7.64
CA HIS A 312 12.66 -5.73 8.50
C HIS A 312 11.76 -4.88 9.38
N THR A 313 10.66 -4.37 8.80
CA THR A 313 9.69 -3.51 9.46
C THR A 313 8.28 -3.80 8.95
N SER A 314 7.29 -3.28 9.65
CA SER A 314 5.88 -3.27 9.23
C SER A 314 5.19 -2.05 9.81
N PHE A 315 4.26 -1.46 9.05
CA PHE A 315 3.47 -0.33 9.52
C PHE A 315 2.66 -0.67 10.77
N ASN A 316 2.57 0.28 11.67
CA ASN A 316 1.69 0.21 12.83
C ASN A 316 0.37 0.94 12.55
N PHE A 317 -0.61 0.21 12.07
CA PHE A 317 -1.93 0.77 11.80
C PHE A 317 -2.75 1.01 13.06
N SER A 318 -2.51 0.27 14.16
CA SER A 318 -3.15 0.56 15.45
C SER A 318 -2.80 1.96 15.97
N TYR A 319 -1.55 2.43 15.72
CA TYR A 319 -1.14 3.78 16.06
C TYR A 319 -1.79 4.83 15.14
N LEU A 320 -1.84 4.56 13.84
CA LEU A 320 -2.52 5.41 12.86
C LEU A 320 -4.00 5.61 13.25
N ASP A 321 -4.66 4.56 13.71
CA ASP A 321 -6.09 4.52 14.02
C ASP A 321 -6.44 5.01 15.43
N ALA A 322 -5.43 5.20 16.30
CA ALA A 322 -5.63 5.60 17.69
C ALA A 322 -6.28 7.01 17.86
N GLY A 323 -6.37 7.79 16.78
CA GLY A 323 -6.97 9.11 16.79
C GLY A 323 -6.21 10.10 17.68
N TRP A 324 -6.93 11.10 18.23
CA TRP A 324 -6.37 12.08 19.19
C TRP A 324 -6.78 11.69 20.62
N ASP A 325 -6.45 10.48 21.00
CA ASP A 325 -6.71 9.91 22.32
C ASP A 325 -5.41 9.45 22.99
N ALA A 326 -5.11 9.99 24.18
CA ALA A 326 -3.83 9.76 24.84
C ALA A 326 -3.68 8.32 25.37
N ASP A 327 -4.77 7.69 25.76
CA ASP A 327 -4.74 6.32 26.30
C ASP A 327 -4.65 5.30 25.16
N ALA A 328 -5.40 5.50 24.06
CA ALA A 328 -5.30 4.70 22.85
C ALA A 328 -3.91 4.77 22.22
N MET A 329 -3.35 5.98 22.05
CA MET A 329 -1.98 6.18 21.55
C MET A 329 -0.95 5.49 22.45
N ARG A 330 -1.06 5.65 23.77
CA ARG A 330 -0.15 5.01 24.73
C ARG A 330 -0.21 3.51 24.64
N THR A 331 -1.42 2.94 24.60
CA THR A 331 -1.63 1.49 24.51
C THR A 331 -0.97 0.95 23.24
N SER A 332 -1.24 1.58 22.10
CA SER A 332 -0.63 1.16 20.83
C SER A 332 0.90 1.24 20.85
N ILE A 333 1.47 2.31 21.42
CA ILE A 333 2.93 2.49 21.54
C ILE A 333 3.52 1.41 22.46
N ASP A 334 2.97 1.22 23.66
CA ASP A 334 3.49 0.29 24.65
C ASP A 334 3.42 -1.15 24.15
N ASP A 335 2.32 -1.54 23.51
CA ASP A 335 2.13 -2.87 22.94
C ASP A 335 3.09 -3.12 21.77
N THR A 336 3.25 -2.14 20.88
CA THR A 336 4.18 -2.25 19.76
C THR A 336 5.62 -2.40 20.24
N ILE A 337 6.10 -1.50 21.10
CA ILE A 337 7.48 -1.56 21.61
C ILE A 337 7.73 -2.89 22.32
N ARG A 338 6.77 -3.35 23.16
CA ARG A 338 6.91 -4.60 23.90
C ARG A 338 6.97 -5.81 22.98
N ASN A 339 6.06 -5.90 22.03
CA ASN A 339 5.98 -7.07 21.15
C ASN A 339 7.13 -7.11 20.14
N HIS A 340 7.47 -5.98 19.51
CA HIS A 340 8.60 -5.91 18.58
C HIS A 340 9.95 -6.19 19.27
N ALA A 341 10.11 -5.80 20.53
CA ALA A 341 11.31 -6.15 21.31
C ALA A 341 11.52 -7.67 21.44
N THR A 342 10.46 -8.48 21.42
CA THR A 342 10.57 -9.95 21.50
C THR A 342 11.27 -10.58 20.30
N VAL A 343 11.21 -9.90 19.13
CA VAL A 343 11.84 -10.32 17.88
C VAL A 343 13.04 -9.44 17.50
N GLY A 344 13.37 -8.42 18.30
CA GLY A 344 14.49 -7.49 18.05
C GLY A 344 14.23 -6.47 16.93
N ALA A 345 12.99 -6.32 16.49
CA ALA A 345 12.60 -5.35 15.47
C ALA A 345 12.32 -3.96 16.09
N PRO A 346 12.58 -2.86 15.35
CA PRO A 346 12.10 -1.54 15.73
C PRO A 346 10.62 -1.37 15.37
N PRO A 347 9.88 -0.48 16.05
CA PRO A 347 8.60 0.00 15.57
C PRO A 347 8.73 0.78 14.26
N THR A 348 7.63 0.85 13.49
CA THR A 348 7.50 1.71 12.31
C THR A 348 6.20 2.49 12.41
N TRP A 349 6.31 3.79 12.49
CA TRP A 349 5.20 4.69 12.75
C TRP A 349 4.68 5.33 11.45
N VAL A 350 3.39 5.49 11.34
CA VAL A 350 2.73 6.15 10.21
C VAL A 350 1.49 6.91 10.71
N LEU A 351 1.29 8.13 10.22
CA LEU A 351 0.11 8.95 10.54
C LEU A 351 -0.82 9.12 9.33
N SER A 352 -0.30 9.04 8.13
CA SER A 352 -1.06 9.13 6.87
C SER A 352 -0.38 8.33 5.77
N ASN A 353 -1.15 7.91 4.79
CA ASN A 353 -0.69 7.34 3.54
C ASN A 353 -1.70 7.68 2.43
N HIS A 354 -1.57 7.09 1.25
CA HIS A 354 -2.44 7.29 0.09
C HIS A 354 -3.78 6.53 0.17
N ASP A 355 -4.03 5.82 1.26
CA ASP A 355 -5.22 4.99 1.47
C ASP A 355 -6.06 5.44 2.68
N VAL A 356 -5.64 6.46 3.42
CA VAL A 356 -6.37 6.95 4.58
C VAL A 356 -6.56 8.46 4.55
N VAL A 357 -7.65 8.91 5.17
CA VAL A 357 -7.91 10.35 5.38
C VAL A 357 -6.70 11.01 6.05
N ARG A 358 -6.23 12.12 5.48
CA ARG A 358 -5.07 12.85 5.99
C ARG A 358 -5.23 13.18 7.47
N HIS A 359 -4.19 12.96 8.27
CA HIS A 359 -4.28 13.05 9.73
C HIS A 359 -4.67 14.45 10.23
N ARG A 360 -4.39 15.53 9.48
CA ARG A 360 -4.90 16.86 9.82
C ARG A 360 -6.43 16.89 9.91
N THR A 361 -7.10 16.22 8.99
CA THR A 361 -8.57 16.12 8.99
C THR A 361 -9.04 15.08 9.99
N ARG A 362 -8.42 13.89 10.01
CA ARG A 362 -8.79 12.80 10.91
C ARG A 362 -8.65 13.16 12.39
N LEU A 363 -7.63 13.96 12.76
CA LEU A 363 -7.42 14.41 14.15
C LEU A 363 -8.17 15.70 14.50
N ALA A 364 -8.87 16.32 13.56
CA ALA A 364 -9.64 17.54 13.82
C ALA A 364 -10.83 17.23 14.73
N PRO A 365 -11.08 18.03 15.78
CA PRO A 365 -12.32 17.92 16.52
C PRO A 365 -13.48 18.43 15.68
N LEU A 366 -14.68 17.91 15.91
CA LEU A 366 -15.89 18.46 15.29
C LEU A 366 -16.22 19.83 15.92
N ALA A 367 -16.56 20.79 15.08
CA ALA A 367 -17.14 22.05 15.48
C ALA A 367 -18.63 21.87 15.87
N THR A 368 -19.26 22.92 16.42
CA THR A 368 -20.64 22.86 16.89
C THR A 368 -21.67 22.64 15.77
N ASP A 369 -21.29 22.88 14.53
CA ASP A 369 -22.12 22.65 13.33
C ASP A 369 -21.86 21.25 12.69
N GLY A 370 -21.00 20.42 13.33
CA GLY A 370 -20.65 19.09 12.86
C GLY A 370 -19.52 19.06 11.82
N THR A 371 -18.97 20.20 11.41
CA THR A 371 -17.82 20.23 10.49
C THR A 371 -16.51 20.03 11.23
N ALA A 372 -15.45 19.57 10.53
CA ALA A 372 -14.12 19.42 11.09
C ALA A 372 -13.47 20.80 11.33
N ASP A 373 -13.00 21.05 12.56
CA ASP A 373 -12.16 22.23 12.88
C ASP A 373 -10.73 22.01 12.36
N LEU A 374 -10.52 22.32 11.09
CA LEU A 374 -9.23 22.14 10.43
C LEU A 374 -8.11 23.04 11.01
N GLY A 375 -8.44 24.11 11.72
CA GLY A 375 -7.46 24.92 12.45
C GLY A 375 -6.86 24.15 13.62
N ARG A 376 -7.69 23.61 14.49
CA ARG A 376 -7.27 22.70 15.57
C ARG A 376 -6.70 21.40 15.03
N GLY A 377 -7.23 20.90 13.91
CA GLY A 377 -6.67 19.75 13.21
C GLY A 377 -5.21 19.94 12.83
N LEU A 378 -4.85 21.14 12.34
CA LEU A 378 -3.45 21.48 12.02
C LEU A 378 -2.56 21.50 13.26
N ASP A 379 -3.03 22.06 14.37
CA ASP A 379 -2.26 22.10 15.62
C ASP A 379 -2.02 20.68 16.16
N ARG A 380 -3.05 19.81 16.11
CA ARG A 380 -2.93 18.41 16.50
C ARG A 380 -2.03 17.63 15.57
N ALA A 381 -2.12 17.83 14.25
CA ALA A 381 -1.27 17.19 13.27
C ALA A 381 0.22 17.51 13.53
N ARG A 382 0.55 18.78 13.74
CA ARG A 382 1.91 19.20 14.09
C ARG A 382 2.41 18.56 15.38
N ALA A 383 1.56 18.52 16.42
CA ALA A 383 1.90 17.88 17.68
C ALA A 383 2.11 16.37 17.52
N ALA A 384 1.24 15.70 16.76
CA ALA A 384 1.34 14.27 16.47
C ALA A 384 2.64 13.95 15.71
N THR A 385 2.96 14.69 14.65
CA THR A 385 4.21 14.50 13.88
C THR A 385 5.45 14.68 14.75
N LEU A 386 5.51 15.75 15.56
CA LEU A 386 6.65 16.01 16.47
C LEU A 386 6.77 14.90 17.53
N PHE A 387 5.63 14.46 18.07
CA PHE A 387 5.60 13.39 19.06
C PHE A 387 6.07 12.07 18.44
N THR A 388 5.58 11.72 17.26
CA THR A 388 5.95 10.49 16.55
C THR A 388 7.43 10.46 16.19
N LEU A 389 8.00 11.58 15.72
CA LEU A 389 9.44 11.72 15.44
C LEU A 389 10.33 11.55 16.69
N ALA A 390 9.76 11.71 17.89
CA ALA A 390 10.48 11.48 19.15
C ALA A 390 10.38 10.05 19.66
N LEU A 391 9.55 9.20 19.06
CA LEU A 391 9.44 7.79 19.42
C LEU A 391 10.62 6.99 18.86
N PRO A 392 10.99 5.86 19.51
CA PRO A 392 12.00 4.97 18.92
C PRO A 392 11.44 4.29 17.69
N GLY A 393 12.27 4.06 16.68
CA GLY A 393 11.89 3.39 15.45
C GLY A 393 11.90 4.31 14.23
N SER A 394 11.43 3.80 13.10
CA SER A 394 11.30 4.54 11.85
C SER A 394 9.94 5.22 11.72
N MET A 395 9.88 6.28 10.91
CA MET A 395 8.63 6.99 10.63
C MET A 395 8.46 7.17 9.11
N TYR A 396 7.26 6.92 8.64
CA TYR A 396 6.85 7.24 7.27
C TYR A 396 6.01 8.52 7.27
N ILE A 397 6.34 9.43 6.36
CA ILE A 397 5.67 10.72 6.15
C ILE A 397 5.06 10.70 4.75
N TYR A 398 3.76 10.88 4.65
CA TYR A 398 3.07 10.96 3.37
C TYR A 398 3.20 12.35 2.74
N GLN A 399 3.38 12.43 1.42
CA GLN A 399 3.49 13.71 0.70
C GLN A 399 2.40 14.70 1.11
N GLY A 400 2.83 15.93 1.46
CA GLY A 400 1.94 17.00 1.92
C GLY A 400 1.65 17.00 3.42
N GLU A 401 2.11 16.00 4.18
CA GLU A 401 2.05 16.01 5.64
C GLU A 401 2.87 17.17 6.22
N GLU A 402 4.07 17.39 5.69
CA GLU A 402 4.98 18.47 6.08
C GLU A 402 4.39 19.86 5.80
N LEU A 403 3.45 19.95 4.86
CA LEU A 403 2.68 21.16 4.55
C LEU A 403 1.42 21.28 5.41
N GLY A 404 1.06 20.23 6.14
CA GLY A 404 -0.18 20.15 6.89
C GLY A 404 -1.41 20.20 5.99
N LEU A 405 -1.40 19.52 4.84
CA LEU A 405 -2.55 19.46 3.94
C LEU A 405 -3.73 18.76 4.59
N PRO A 406 -4.95 19.30 4.47
CA PRO A 406 -6.17 18.60 4.85
C PRO A 406 -6.58 17.59 3.78
N GLU A 407 -7.56 16.75 4.12
CA GLU A 407 -8.30 15.95 3.15
C GLU A 407 -9.12 16.84 2.22
N VAL A 408 -9.28 16.42 0.96
CA VAL A 408 -10.20 17.05 0.00
C VAL A 408 -11.43 16.17 -0.13
N SER A 409 -12.50 16.55 0.56
CA SER A 409 -13.74 15.77 0.62
C SER A 409 -14.77 16.13 -0.45
N ASP A 410 -14.65 17.30 -1.07
CA ASP A 410 -15.63 17.89 -2.00
C ASP A 410 -15.28 17.65 -3.50
N LEU A 411 -14.54 16.57 -3.79
CA LEU A 411 -14.28 16.15 -5.16
C LEU A 411 -15.59 15.80 -5.87
N ALA A 412 -15.72 16.26 -7.12
CA ALA A 412 -16.85 15.90 -7.97
C ALA A 412 -16.90 14.40 -8.24
N ASP A 413 -18.08 13.81 -8.28
CA ASP A 413 -18.27 12.37 -8.42
C ASP A 413 -17.64 11.82 -9.71
N ASP A 414 -17.67 12.60 -10.79
CA ASP A 414 -17.11 12.24 -12.09
C ASP A 414 -15.57 12.36 -12.16
N ALA A 415 -14.94 13.01 -11.18
CA ALA A 415 -13.49 13.07 -11.03
C ALA A 415 -12.91 11.88 -10.26
N ARG A 416 -13.75 11.16 -9.51
CA ARG A 416 -13.31 10.07 -8.64
C ARG A 416 -12.86 8.85 -9.42
N GLN A 417 -11.74 8.25 -9.01
CA GLN A 417 -11.13 7.09 -9.65
C GLN A 417 -11.02 5.87 -8.71
N ASP A 418 -11.36 6.02 -7.43
CA ASP A 418 -11.30 4.94 -6.45
C ASP A 418 -12.24 3.78 -6.83
N PRO A 419 -11.76 2.54 -7.04
CA PRO A 419 -12.61 1.39 -7.37
C PRO A 419 -13.67 1.11 -6.28
N ALA A 420 -13.36 1.36 -5.02
CA ALA A 420 -14.35 1.20 -3.95
C ALA A 420 -15.52 2.19 -4.10
N TRP A 421 -15.28 3.43 -4.57
CA TRP A 421 -16.33 4.39 -4.90
C TRP A 421 -17.29 3.85 -5.96
N HIS A 422 -16.73 3.31 -7.04
CA HIS A 422 -17.54 2.78 -8.14
C HIS A 422 -18.30 1.50 -7.74
N ARG A 423 -17.68 0.61 -6.98
CA ARG A 423 -18.29 -0.67 -6.56
C ARG A 423 -19.31 -0.51 -5.44
N SER A 424 -19.19 0.50 -4.58
CA SER A 424 -20.16 0.84 -3.54
C SER A 424 -21.37 1.63 -4.05
N GLY A 425 -21.35 2.06 -5.31
CA GLY A 425 -22.37 2.96 -5.86
C GLY A 425 -22.28 4.39 -5.28
N GLY A 426 -21.09 4.85 -4.94
CA GLY A 426 -20.81 6.21 -4.49
C GLY A 426 -21.00 6.43 -2.98
N THR A 427 -21.02 5.35 -2.20
CA THR A 427 -21.20 5.44 -0.73
C THR A 427 -19.89 5.31 0.04
N ASP A 428 -18.88 4.63 -0.52
CA ASP A 428 -17.58 4.38 0.09
C ASP A 428 -16.44 4.59 -0.93
N GLY A 429 -15.18 4.52 -0.48
CA GLY A 429 -14.03 4.65 -1.37
C GLY A 429 -13.74 6.11 -1.72
N LYS A 430 -13.34 6.91 -0.74
CA LYS A 430 -13.03 8.33 -0.92
C LYS A 430 -11.51 8.60 -0.89
N ARG A 431 -10.68 7.59 -1.21
CA ARG A 431 -9.21 7.70 -1.19
C ARG A 431 -8.67 8.79 -2.13
N ASP A 432 -9.43 9.16 -3.15
CA ASP A 432 -9.04 10.24 -4.06
C ASP A 432 -8.74 11.55 -3.31
N GLY A 433 -9.42 11.83 -2.20
CA GLY A 433 -9.24 13.06 -1.43
C GLY A 433 -7.85 13.22 -0.81
N CYS A 434 -7.17 12.14 -0.44
CA CYS A 434 -5.78 12.17 0.01
C CYS A 434 -4.76 12.09 -1.14
N ARG A 435 -5.22 11.77 -2.36
CA ARG A 435 -4.39 11.55 -3.56
C ARG A 435 -4.28 12.77 -4.47
N VAL A 436 -4.89 13.89 -4.10
CA VAL A 436 -4.83 15.13 -4.88
C VAL A 436 -3.39 15.63 -5.09
N PRO A 437 -3.10 16.32 -6.21
CA PRO A 437 -1.79 16.89 -6.49
C PRO A 437 -1.27 17.80 -5.38
N ILE A 438 0.04 17.64 -5.05
CA ILE A 438 0.69 18.45 -4.01
C ILE A 438 0.98 19.87 -4.52
N PRO A 439 0.71 20.93 -3.72
CA PRO A 439 1.03 22.30 -4.11
C PRO A 439 2.50 22.63 -3.81
N TRP A 440 3.23 23.13 -4.81
CA TRP A 440 4.62 23.56 -4.68
C TRP A 440 4.79 25.07 -4.49
N THR A 441 3.86 25.87 -5.04
CA THR A 441 3.90 27.32 -4.95
C THR A 441 2.53 27.95 -5.16
N PRO A 442 2.16 28.99 -4.39
CA PRO A 442 0.82 29.59 -4.53
C PRO A 442 0.66 30.47 -5.78
N LYS A 443 1.70 30.66 -6.59
CA LYS A 443 1.73 31.66 -7.66
C LYS A 443 1.64 31.09 -9.07
N LEU A 444 1.84 29.81 -9.24
CA LEU A 444 1.83 29.16 -10.56
C LEU A 444 0.51 28.40 -10.79
N PRO A 445 0.17 28.12 -12.05
CA PRO A 445 -0.95 27.24 -12.39
C PRO A 445 -0.84 25.90 -11.67
N SER A 446 -1.98 25.25 -11.35
CA SER A 446 -2.08 24.06 -10.48
C SER A 446 -1.11 24.11 -9.29
N PHE A 447 -0.93 25.29 -8.70
CA PHE A 447 0.00 25.55 -7.59
C PHE A 447 1.44 25.05 -7.84
N GLY A 448 1.87 25.01 -9.10
CA GLY A 448 3.21 24.56 -9.50
C GLY A 448 3.40 23.05 -9.56
N PHE A 449 2.30 22.29 -9.49
CA PHE A 449 2.31 20.86 -9.75
C PHE A 449 2.63 20.58 -11.22
N SER A 450 1.91 21.23 -12.14
CA SER A 450 2.07 21.16 -13.58
C SER A 450 2.40 22.52 -14.17
N SER A 451 3.24 22.55 -15.20
CA SER A 451 3.56 23.77 -15.95
C SER A 451 2.39 24.28 -16.82
N SER A 452 1.51 23.39 -17.28
CA SER A 452 0.33 23.72 -18.08
C SER A 452 -0.85 24.20 -17.24
N GLY A 453 -0.87 23.87 -15.94
CA GLY A 453 -2.03 24.07 -15.08
C GLY A 453 -3.04 22.91 -15.08
N ALA A 454 -2.79 21.87 -15.87
CA ALA A 454 -3.58 20.64 -15.83
C ALA A 454 -3.34 19.87 -14.52
N ALA A 455 -4.31 19.05 -14.12
CA ALA A 455 -4.21 18.07 -13.04
C ALA A 455 -5.20 16.94 -13.32
N TRP A 456 -4.83 15.71 -13.00
CA TRP A 456 -5.65 14.52 -13.24
C TRP A 456 -6.81 14.40 -12.23
N LEU A 457 -6.68 15.07 -11.09
CA LEU A 457 -7.63 15.10 -9.99
C LEU A 457 -7.70 16.50 -9.38
#